data_e083d24008ff8b4d35e515e075ac362b
#
_entry.id   e083d24008ff8b4d35e515e075ac362b
#
_cell.length_a   1.000
_cell.length_b   1.000
_cell.length_c   1.000
_cell.angle_alpha   90.00
_cell.angle_beta   90.00
_cell.angle_gamma   90.00
#
_symmetry.space_group_name_H-M   'P 1'
#
loop_
_entity.id
_entity.type
_entity.pdbx_description
1 polymer ?
#
loop_
_entity_poly.entity_id
_entity_poly.type
_entity_poly.pdbx_seq_one_letter_code
_entity_poly.pdbx_strand_id
1 'polypeptide(L)'
;MNPPFKVHILGCGSALPSKSHNPSSQIVEIRGKYFMIDCGEGTQVQVRRSHVSFSKLYAIFISHVHGDHVFGLMGMLSTFGLQGRIAPLHIYAPAHYEELFLMEKKMFLSTMDYDIIFHPLDTTQSQVIYEDRSLTVETIPLQHRVPCCGFLFKEKPTRQHFLRNTSLPRPLVPLPPIPVRAYAYCSDTRYIPTLGEMLRSKCPGPLTIYHESTYADDKKDNAGKYMHSTAREAAMVAKSADAQQLLLGHYSHRYADETLLLNEAQEVFSPTLLSQEGEVYDV
;
A
#
# COMPACT_ATOMS: atom_id res chain seq x y z
N MET A 1 11.20 -16.48 15.19
CA MET A 1 10.12 -15.58 14.75
C MET A 1 10.49 -15.06 13.38
N ASN A 2 9.54 -15.00 12.47
CA ASN A 2 9.72 -14.34 11.18
C ASN A 2 9.99 -12.84 11.41
N PRO A 3 10.83 -12.20 10.60
CA PRO A 3 11.00 -10.74 10.68
C PRO A 3 9.64 -10.05 10.40
N PRO A 4 9.38 -8.86 10.99
CA PRO A 4 8.12 -8.17 10.80
C PRO A 4 7.89 -7.84 9.32
N PHE A 5 6.69 -8.14 8.84
CA PHE A 5 6.13 -7.65 7.60
C PHE A 5 4.67 -7.33 7.88
N LYS A 6 4.37 -6.03 7.99
CA LYS A 6 3.08 -5.53 8.49
C LYS A 6 2.60 -4.37 7.64
N VAL A 7 1.29 -4.17 7.64
CA VAL A 7 0.64 -3.02 7.03
C VAL A 7 -0.11 -2.25 8.10
N HIS A 8 0.20 -0.98 8.26
CA HIS A 8 -0.46 -0.04 9.16
C HIS A 8 -1.43 0.80 8.32
N ILE A 9 -2.71 0.78 8.64
CA ILE A 9 -3.72 1.58 7.96
C ILE A 9 -3.81 2.95 8.61
N LEU A 10 -3.55 4.00 7.83
CA LEU A 10 -3.64 5.39 8.24
C LEU A 10 -4.89 6.08 7.71
N GLY A 11 -5.40 5.61 6.58
CA GLY A 11 -6.62 6.06 5.95
C GLY A 11 -7.12 5.04 4.94
N CYS A 12 -8.41 4.77 4.94
CA CYS A 12 -9.07 3.80 4.07
C CYS A 12 -10.42 4.31 3.51
N GLY A 13 -10.68 5.61 3.58
CA GLY A 13 -11.84 6.26 2.98
C GLY A 13 -11.59 6.72 1.54
N SER A 14 -12.66 6.81 0.76
CA SER A 14 -12.68 7.21 -0.66
C SER A 14 -13.10 8.65 -0.82
N ALA A 15 -12.42 9.37 -1.70
CA ALA A 15 -12.70 10.70 -2.24
C ALA A 15 -12.71 11.84 -1.20
N LEU A 16 -13.43 11.73 -0.11
CA LEU A 16 -13.63 12.79 0.87
C LEU A 16 -13.20 12.34 2.26
N PRO A 17 -12.50 13.19 3.03
CA PRO A 17 -12.35 12.93 4.44
C PRO A 17 -13.72 12.89 5.11
N SER A 18 -13.98 11.89 5.92
CA SER A 18 -15.23 11.72 6.65
C SER A 18 -14.99 11.77 8.16
N LYS A 19 -16.06 11.62 8.95
CA LYS A 19 -15.92 11.52 10.41
C LYS A 19 -15.34 10.17 10.85
N SER A 20 -15.54 9.13 10.05
CA SER A 20 -15.10 7.76 10.33
C SER A 20 -13.81 7.39 9.62
N HIS A 21 -13.54 7.95 8.43
CA HIS A 21 -12.41 7.57 7.60
C HIS A 21 -11.62 8.76 7.10
N ASN A 22 -10.31 8.62 7.12
CA ASN A 22 -9.36 9.51 6.46
C ASN A 22 -9.10 9.02 5.03
N PRO A 23 -8.71 9.92 4.11
CA PRO A 23 -8.27 9.58 2.78
C PRO A 23 -7.11 8.58 2.76
N SER A 24 -6.93 7.91 1.63
CA SER A 24 -6.03 6.77 1.44
C SER A 24 -4.61 7.04 1.90
N SER A 25 -4.14 6.23 2.85
CA SER A 25 -2.75 6.15 3.24
C SER A 25 -2.44 4.89 4.05
N GLN A 26 -1.29 4.28 3.78
CA GLN A 26 -0.82 3.09 4.50
C GLN A 26 0.69 3.16 4.71
N ILE A 27 1.18 2.43 5.72
CA ILE A 27 2.61 2.18 5.88
C ILE A 27 2.88 0.69 5.86
N VAL A 28 3.75 0.29 4.96
CA VAL A 28 4.32 -1.05 4.90
C VAL A 28 5.58 -1.08 5.76
N GLU A 29 5.56 -1.89 6.82
CA GLU A 29 6.71 -2.20 7.64
C GLU A 29 7.31 -3.53 7.21
N ILE A 30 8.57 -3.51 6.77
CA ILE A 30 9.27 -4.71 6.38
C ILE A 30 10.69 -4.68 6.93
N ARG A 31 11.00 -5.64 7.82
CA ARG A 31 12.35 -5.80 8.41
C ARG A 31 12.92 -4.49 9.01
N GLY A 32 12.05 -3.70 9.65
CA GLY A 32 12.41 -2.44 10.32
C GLY A 32 12.55 -1.22 9.41
N LYS A 33 12.20 -1.33 8.13
CA LYS A 33 12.03 -0.21 7.20
C LYS A 33 10.56 0.10 7.04
N TYR A 34 10.25 1.37 6.82
CA TYR A 34 8.88 1.84 6.55
C TYR A 34 8.79 2.45 5.14
N PHE A 35 7.72 2.09 4.46
CA PHE A 35 7.35 2.60 3.14
C PHE A 35 5.91 3.08 3.21
N MET A 36 5.64 4.31 2.78
CA MET A 36 4.29 4.83 2.73
C MET A 36 3.70 4.55 1.35
N ILE A 37 2.43 4.19 1.30
CA ILE A 37 1.64 4.10 0.07
C ILE A 37 0.52 5.10 0.19
N ASP A 38 0.45 6.01 -0.75
CA ASP A 38 -0.43 7.16 -0.81
C ASP A 38 -0.32 8.08 0.43
N CYS A 39 -0.68 9.33 0.25
CA CYS A 39 -0.59 10.34 1.28
C CYS A 39 -1.75 11.33 1.13
N GLY A 40 -2.96 10.86 1.42
CA GLY A 40 -4.16 11.67 1.41
C GLY A 40 -4.17 12.72 2.52
N GLU A 41 -5.14 13.61 2.48
CA GLU A 41 -5.30 14.66 3.49
C GLU A 41 -5.41 14.06 4.91
N GLY A 42 -4.72 14.66 5.88
CA GLY A 42 -4.72 14.18 7.26
C GLY A 42 -3.72 13.07 7.58
N THR A 43 -3.05 12.46 6.61
CA THR A 43 -2.05 11.40 6.81
C THR A 43 -1.00 11.80 7.84
N GLN A 44 -0.51 13.04 7.80
CA GLN A 44 0.44 13.59 8.75
C GLN A 44 -0.02 13.44 10.21
N VAL A 45 -1.31 13.66 10.48
CA VAL A 45 -1.89 13.51 11.82
C VAL A 45 -1.99 12.03 12.20
N GLN A 46 -2.36 11.18 11.25
CA GLN A 46 -2.47 9.74 11.48
C GLN A 46 -1.12 9.09 11.78
N VAL A 47 -0.07 9.45 11.06
CA VAL A 47 1.30 8.98 11.38
C VAL A 47 1.71 9.40 12.80
N ARG A 48 1.34 10.61 13.24
CA ARG A 48 1.63 11.05 14.62
C ARG A 48 0.84 10.29 15.69
N ARG A 49 -0.35 9.79 15.35
CA ARG A 49 -1.17 8.94 16.22
C ARG A 49 -0.72 7.48 16.24
N SER A 50 -0.09 7.04 15.15
CA SER A 50 0.48 5.71 15.04
C SER A 50 1.82 5.64 15.79
N HIS A 51 2.31 4.43 16.05
CA HIS A 51 3.64 4.20 16.63
C HIS A 51 4.76 4.16 15.57
N VAL A 52 4.48 4.64 14.35
CA VAL A 52 5.44 4.64 13.25
C VAL A 52 6.45 5.76 13.42
N SER A 53 7.73 5.43 13.35
CA SER A 53 8.81 6.42 13.43
C SER A 53 9.02 7.11 12.09
N PHE A 54 8.82 8.42 12.03
CA PHE A 54 9.09 9.26 10.86
C PHE A 54 10.51 9.10 10.30
N SER A 55 11.51 8.92 11.18
CA SER A 55 12.92 8.78 10.77
C SER A 55 13.21 7.49 10.01
N LYS A 56 12.37 6.47 10.15
CA LYS A 56 12.52 5.18 9.48
C LYS A 56 11.80 5.11 8.13
N LEU A 57 11.02 6.12 7.76
CA LEU A 57 10.36 6.16 6.46
C LEU A 57 11.40 6.37 5.37
N TYR A 58 11.49 5.39 4.48
CA TYR A 58 12.47 5.36 3.39
C TYR A 58 11.93 5.98 2.11
N ALA A 59 10.69 5.64 1.73
CA ALA A 59 10.06 6.11 0.51
C ALA A 59 8.56 6.28 0.65
N ILE A 60 7.98 7.11 -0.22
CA ILE A 60 6.54 7.28 -0.42
C ILE A 60 6.23 6.88 -1.86
N PHE A 61 5.24 6.02 -2.03
CA PHE A 61 4.73 5.53 -3.31
C PHE A 61 3.33 6.12 -3.53
N ILE A 62 3.14 6.90 -4.56
CA ILE A 62 1.84 7.49 -4.93
C ILE A 62 1.28 6.70 -6.10
N SER A 63 0.12 6.12 -5.90
CA SER A 63 -0.55 5.26 -6.88
C SER A 63 -1.10 6.05 -8.07
N HIS A 64 -1.72 7.19 -7.80
CA HIS A 64 -2.26 8.13 -8.79
C HIS A 64 -2.49 9.51 -8.16
N VAL A 65 -2.87 10.50 -8.99
CA VAL A 65 -2.93 11.91 -8.58
C VAL A 65 -4.38 12.39 -8.42
N HIS A 66 -5.20 11.63 -7.68
CA HIS A 66 -6.43 12.17 -7.09
C HIS A 66 -6.12 12.76 -5.70
N GLY A 67 -6.92 13.74 -5.28
CA GLY A 67 -6.66 14.49 -4.06
C GLY A 67 -6.60 13.63 -2.80
N ASP A 68 -7.49 12.64 -2.69
CA ASP A 68 -7.56 11.69 -1.59
C ASP A 68 -6.36 10.72 -1.50
N HIS A 69 -5.45 10.75 -2.48
CA HIS A 69 -4.21 9.99 -2.49
C HIS A 69 -2.95 10.86 -2.36
N VAL A 70 -3.04 12.19 -2.55
CA VAL A 70 -1.83 13.03 -2.64
C VAL A 70 -1.87 14.34 -1.85
N PHE A 71 -3.05 14.87 -1.46
CA PHE A 71 -3.13 16.21 -0.84
C PHE A 71 -2.44 16.35 0.52
N GLY A 72 -2.12 15.26 1.19
CA GLY A 72 -1.32 15.25 2.42
C GLY A 72 0.19 15.34 2.20
N LEU A 73 0.67 15.13 0.97
CA LEU A 73 2.09 14.93 0.69
C LEU A 73 2.94 16.13 1.07
N MET A 74 2.60 17.34 0.64
CA MET A 74 3.39 18.54 0.93
C MET A 74 3.45 18.84 2.44
N GLY A 75 2.33 18.64 3.17
CA GLY A 75 2.31 18.77 4.63
C GLY A 75 3.19 17.74 5.34
N MET A 76 3.20 16.50 4.83
CA MET A 76 4.06 15.43 5.34
C MET A 76 5.54 15.76 5.14
N LEU A 77 5.93 16.17 3.93
CA LEU A 77 7.30 16.53 3.58
C LEU A 77 7.81 17.72 4.41
N SER A 78 6.97 18.75 4.60
CA SER A 78 7.28 19.89 5.48
C SER A 78 7.51 19.42 6.92
N THR A 79 6.68 18.51 7.44
CA THR A 79 6.84 17.99 8.79
C THR A 79 8.17 17.24 8.98
N PHE A 80 8.61 16.46 8.01
CA PHE A 80 9.93 15.82 8.06
C PHE A 80 11.06 16.82 8.21
N GLY A 81 11.03 17.92 7.44
CA GLY A 81 12.02 18.99 7.56
C GLY A 81 11.99 19.67 8.94
N LEU A 82 10.80 20.04 9.43
CA LEU A 82 10.62 20.64 10.75
C LEU A 82 11.07 19.72 11.91
N GLN A 83 11.05 18.40 11.70
CA GLN A 83 11.57 17.43 12.67
C GLN A 83 13.07 17.14 12.51
N GLY A 84 13.77 17.90 11.67
CA GLY A 84 15.22 17.78 11.49
C GLY A 84 15.65 16.53 10.71
N ARG A 85 14.83 16.08 9.74
CA ARG A 85 15.25 15.00 8.85
C ARG A 85 16.45 15.43 8.03
N ILE A 86 17.49 14.60 7.98
CA ILE A 86 18.68 14.77 7.14
C ILE A 86 18.82 13.66 6.08
N ALA A 87 18.20 12.49 6.33
CA ALA A 87 18.24 11.37 5.38
C ALA A 87 17.40 11.66 4.15
N PRO A 88 17.86 11.30 2.94
CA PRO A 88 17.08 11.45 1.72
C PRO A 88 15.71 10.73 1.83
N LEU A 89 14.70 11.28 1.14
CA LEU A 89 13.38 10.68 1.00
C LEU A 89 13.07 10.50 -0.49
N HIS A 90 12.70 9.29 -0.85
CA HIS A 90 12.36 8.93 -2.23
C HIS A 90 10.85 9.00 -2.44
N ILE A 91 10.41 9.70 -3.49
CA ILE A 91 9.01 9.81 -3.90
C ILE A 91 8.84 9.12 -5.25
N TYR A 92 8.10 8.05 -5.28
CA TYR A 92 7.72 7.32 -6.48
C TYR A 92 6.30 7.69 -6.85
N ALA A 93 6.09 8.35 -7.99
CA ALA A 93 4.77 8.82 -8.38
C ALA A 93 4.61 8.83 -9.91
N PRO A 94 3.38 8.81 -10.46
CA PRO A 94 3.14 8.87 -11.89
C PRO A 94 3.90 10.01 -12.55
N ALA A 95 4.53 9.75 -13.70
CA ALA A 95 5.43 10.70 -14.37
C ALA A 95 4.78 12.06 -14.66
N HIS A 96 3.49 12.11 -14.95
CA HIS A 96 2.77 13.36 -15.22
C HIS A 96 2.62 14.28 -14.00
N TYR A 97 2.90 13.81 -12.78
CA TYR A 97 2.89 14.62 -11.56
C TYR A 97 4.21 15.37 -11.32
N GLU A 98 5.30 15.00 -12.00
CA GLU A 98 6.66 15.50 -11.71
C GLU A 98 6.74 17.04 -11.79
N GLU A 99 6.21 17.63 -12.86
CA GLU A 99 6.26 19.08 -13.05
C GLU A 99 5.56 19.84 -11.91
N LEU A 100 4.35 19.42 -11.56
CA LEU A 100 3.61 20.02 -10.45
C LEU A 100 4.33 19.80 -9.12
N PHE A 101 4.83 18.60 -8.86
CA PHE A 101 5.58 18.28 -7.64
C PHE A 101 6.82 19.16 -7.48
N LEU A 102 7.60 19.36 -8.55
CA LEU A 102 8.79 20.21 -8.51
C LEU A 102 8.43 21.68 -8.25
N MET A 103 7.31 22.15 -8.79
CA MET A 103 6.78 23.49 -8.51
C MET A 103 6.39 23.64 -7.03
N GLU A 104 5.61 22.71 -6.49
CA GLU A 104 5.19 22.69 -5.08
C GLU A 104 6.40 22.58 -4.15
N LYS A 105 7.35 21.70 -4.45
CA LYS A 105 8.63 21.58 -3.71
C LYS A 105 9.37 22.89 -3.66
N LYS A 106 9.51 23.59 -4.79
CA LYS A 106 10.17 24.90 -4.87
C LYS A 106 9.46 25.96 -4.04
N MET A 107 8.11 25.95 -4.05
CA MET A 107 7.32 26.95 -3.33
C MET A 107 7.28 26.72 -1.81
N PHE A 108 7.10 25.47 -1.39
CA PHE A 108 6.77 25.15 0.00
C PHE A 108 7.94 24.52 0.79
N LEU A 109 8.93 23.94 0.12
CA LEU A 109 9.98 23.14 0.76
C LEU A 109 11.39 23.60 0.43
N SER A 110 11.56 24.84 -0.09
CA SER A 110 12.86 25.37 -0.53
C SER A 110 13.89 25.55 0.59
N THR A 111 13.45 25.54 1.85
CA THR A 111 14.32 25.72 3.05
C THR A 111 14.56 24.41 3.81
N MET A 112 14.20 23.27 3.25
CA MET A 112 14.39 21.98 3.91
C MET A 112 15.82 21.47 3.76
N ASP A 113 16.39 20.95 4.85
CA ASP A 113 17.79 20.47 4.94
C ASP A 113 17.97 19.01 4.50
N TYR A 114 17.00 18.41 3.82
CA TYR A 114 17.11 17.02 3.34
C TYR A 114 16.72 16.90 1.86
N ASP A 115 17.32 15.92 1.20
CA ASP A 115 17.04 15.66 -0.21
C ASP A 115 15.70 14.97 -0.39
N ILE A 116 14.87 15.49 -1.29
CA ILE A 116 13.64 14.84 -1.77
C ILE A 116 13.88 14.48 -3.23
N ILE A 117 13.93 13.17 -3.50
CA ILE A 117 14.28 12.60 -4.80
C ILE A 117 13.02 12.04 -5.45
N PHE A 118 12.61 12.62 -6.57
CA PHE A 118 11.45 12.17 -7.32
C PHE A 118 11.84 11.07 -8.33
N HIS A 119 11.03 10.03 -8.41
CA HIS A 119 11.17 8.90 -9.34
C HIS A 119 9.88 8.78 -10.15
N PRO A 120 9.89 9.20 -11.42
CA PRO A 120 8.71 9.10 -12.28
C PRO A 120 8.36 7.65 -12.58
N LEU A 121 7.07 7.29 -12.45
CA LEU A 121 6.55 5.96 -12.72
C LEU A 121 5.82 5.91 -14.06
N ASP A 122 6.08 4.85 -14.83
CA ASP A 122 5.17 4.39 -15.88
C ASP A 122 4.09 3.49 -15.24
N THR A 123 2.87 3.98 -15.19
CA THR A 123 1.74 3.25 -14.58
C THR A 123 1.14 2.18 -15.48
N THR A 124 1.59 2.09 -16.74
CA THR A 124 1.04 1.18 -17.76
C THR A 124 1.73 -0.18 -17.77
N GLN A 125 2.89 -0.28 -17.13
CA GLN A 125 3.72 -1.47 -17.15
C GLN A 125 4.02 -1.98 -15.75
N SER A 126 4.18 -3.30 -15.64
CA SER A 126 4.70 -3.94 -14.44
C SER A 126 6.22 -3.92 -14.49
N GLN A 127 6.83 -3.17 -13.58
CA GLN A 127 8.30 -3.01 -13.50
C GLN A 127 8.77 -2.92 -12.05
N VAL A 128 9.96 -3.43 -11.77
CA VAL A 128 10.61 -3.26 -10.47
C VAL A 128 11.09 -1.81 -10.36
N ILE A 129 10.53 -1.07 -9.40
CA ILE A 129 10.83 0.35 -9.16
C ILE A 129 11.74 0.58 -7.96
N TYR A 130 11.79 -0.39 -7.05
CA TYR A 130 12.68 -0.38 -5.89
C TYR A 130 13.18 -1.79 -5.61
N GLU A 131 14.45 -1.91 -5.27
CA GLU A 131 15.07 -3.16 -4.89
C GLU A 131 16.19 -2.95 -3.88
N ASP A 132 16.23 -3.77 -2.83
CA ASP A 132 17.35 -3.85 -1.90
C ASP A 132 17.63 -5.30 -1.48
N ARG A 133 18.40 -5.49 -0.40
CA ARG A 133 18.71 -6.82 0.13
C ARG A 133 17.52 -7.54 0.76
N SER A 134 16.47 -6.81 1.10
CA SER A 134 15.33 -7.30 1.89
C SER A 134 14.09 -7.55 1.06
N LEU A 135 13.85 -6.72 0.05
CA LEU A 135 12.62 -6.71 -0.72
C LEU A 135 12.80 -6.15 -2.13
N THR A 136 11.78 -6.37 -2.94
CA THR A 136 11.51 -5.63 -4.18
C THR A 136 10.14 -4.98 -4.09
N VAL A 137 9.98 -3.82 -4.76
CA VAL A 137 8.68 -3.20 -5.04
C VAL A 137 8.48 -3.12 -6.53
N GLU A 138 7.34 -3.60 -7.00
CA GLU A 138 6.97 -3.66 -8.41
C GLU A 138 5.64 -2.94 -8.63
N THR A 139 5.48 -2.23 -9.75
CA THR A 139 4.20 -1.62 -10.14
C THR A 139 3.20 -2.68 -10.61
N ILE A 140 1.93 -2.46 -10.30
CA ILE A 140 0.78 -3.24 -10.77
C ILE A 140 -0.05 -2.32 -11.67
N PRO A 141 -0.10 -2.51 -13.00
CA PRO A 141 -0.96 -1.72 -13.88
C PRO A 141 -2.43 -1.85 -13.49
N LEU A 142 -3.10 -0.72 -13.29
CA LEU A 142 -4.51 -0.66 -12.91
C LEU A 142 -5.31 0.16 -13.93
N GLN A 143 -6.65 0.07 -13.86
CA GLN A 143 -7.55 0.74 -14.78
C GLN A 143 -8.43 1.73 -14.05
N HIS A 144 -8.04 2.99 -14.09
CA HIS A 144 -8.78 4.10 -13.47
C HIS A 144 -8.93 5.27 -14.45
N ARG A 145 -9.65 6.34 -14.03
CA ARG A 145 -9.91 7.53 -14.88
C ARG A 145 -8.67 8.38 -15.14
N VAL A 146 -7.65 8.24 -14.31
CA VAL A 146 -6.32 8.85 -14.46
C VAL A 146 -5.26 7.76 -14.47
N PRO A 147 -4.04 8.01 -14.98
CA PRO A 147 -2.94 7.05 -14.90
C PRO A 147 -2.74 6.56 -13.46
N CYS A 148 -2.91 5.26 -13.22
CA CYS A 148 -2.92 4.63 -11.91
C CYS A 148 -2.17 3.30 -11.92
N CYS A 149 -1.43 3.03 -10.85
CA CYS A 149 -0.84 1.72 -10.59
C CYS A 149 -0.95 1.35 -9.11
N GLY A 150 -1.00 0.08 -8.83
CA GLY A 150 -0.77 -0.47 -7.51
C GLY A 150 0.69 -0.81 -7.27
N PHE A 151 0.99 -1.40 -6.10
CA PHE A 151 2.35 -1.76 -5.71
C PHE A 151 2.40 -3.16 -5.12
N LEU A 152 3.36 -3.96 -5.58
CA LEU A 152 3.63 -5.30 -5.09
C LEU A 152 4.94 -5.32 -4.32
N PHE A 153 4.86 -5.43 -3.00
CA PHE A 153 5.99 -5.61 -2.11
C PHE A 153 6.27 -7.09 -1.94
N LYS A 154 7.47 -7.54 -2.28
CA LYS A 154 7.89 -8.93 -2.13
C LYS A 154 9.13 -9.02 -1.25
N GLU A 155 9.09 -9.85 -0.22
CA GLU A 155 10.29 -10.19 0.53
C GLU A 155 11.31 -10.92 -0.36
N LYS A 156 12.58 -10.72 -0.08
CA LYS A 156 13.63 -11.58 -0.61
C LYS A 156 13.94 -12.71 0.37
N PRO A 157 14.33 -13.91 -0.12
CA PRO A 157 14.73 -15.01 0.73
C PRO A 157 15.82 -14.56 1.72
N THR A 158 15.63 -14.83 3.00
CA THR A 158 16.66 -14.60 4.02
C THR A 158 17.53 -15.82 4.08
N ARG A 159 18.85 -15.69 3.87
CA ARG A 159 19.78 -16.71 4.35
C ARG A 159 19.68 -16.71 5.87
N GLN A 160 19.61 -17.88 6.48
CA GLN A 160 19.48 -18.10 7.93
C GLN A 160 20.70 -17.58 8.70
N HIS A 161 21.00 -16.28 8.62
CA HIS A 161 22.12 -15.67 9.36
C HIS A 161 21.81 -15.44 10.85
N PHE A 162 20.55 -15.63 11.28
CA PHE A 162 20.16 -15.40 12.68
C PHE A 162 20.72 -16.41 13.69
N LEU A 163 21.32 -17.53 13.25
CA LEU A 163 21.90 -18.52 14.16
C LEU A 163 23.42 -18.32 14.42
N ARG A 164 24.04 -17.29 13.84
CA ARG A 164 25.49 -17.07 14.05
C ARG A 164 25.87 -16.48 15.41
N ASN A 165 24.92 -15.89 16.14
CA ASN A 165 25.18 -15.25 17.44
C ASN A 165 24.53 -15.95 18.63
N THR A 166 23.99 -17.14 18.48
CA THR A 166 23.51 -17.92 19.62
C THR A 166 24.55 -18.99 19.95
N SER A 167 24.92 -19.10 21.21
CA SER A 167 25.72 -20.18 21.78
C SER A 167 25.07 -21.57 21.75
N LEU A 168 23.94 -21.68 21.01
CA LEU A 168 23.20 -22.91 20.83
C LEU A 168 23.83 -23.77 19.71
N PRO A 169 23.92 -25.09 19.90
CA PRO A 169 24.45 -26.01 18.89
C PRO A 169 23.59 -25.91 17.61
N ARG A 170 24.27 -26.00 16.45
CA ARG A 170 23.56 -26.00 15.15
C ARG A 170 22.53 -27.13 15.13
N PRO A 171 21.29 -26.87 14.69
CA PRO A 171 20.32 -27.93 14.52
C PRO A 171 20.87 -28.96 13.52
N LEU A 172 20.77 -30.23 13.84
CA LEU A 172 21.20 -31.34 12.99
C LEU A 172 20.36 -31.51 11.73
N VAL A 173 19.18 -30.85 11.71
CA VAL A 173 18.24 -30.85 10.57
C VAL A 173 18.12 -29.42 10.04
N PRO A 174 18.29 -29.18 8.73
CA PRO A 174 18.04 -27.88 8.14
C PRO A 174 16.61 -27.41 8.46
N LEU A 175 16.47 -26.20 9.01
CA LEU A 175 15.14 -25.60 9.17
C LEU A 175 14.51 -25.39 7.79
N PRO A 176 13.21 -25.62 7.65
CA PRO A 176 12.53 -25.35 6.39
C PRO A 176 12.72 -23.88 5.98
N PRO A 177 12.83 -23.60 4.67
CA PRO A 177 12.95 -22.22 4.20
C PRO A 177 11.74 -21.41 4.66
N ILE A 178 11.98 -20.19 5.14
CA ILE A 178 10.90 -19.26 5.49
C ILE A 178 10.21 -18.87 4.17
N PRO A 179 8.87 -19.02 4.06
CA PRO A 179 8.14 -18.60 2.88
C PRO A 179 8.40 -17.13 2.57
N VAL A 180 8.56 -16.81 1.29
CA VAL A 180 8.67 -15.43 0.81
C VAL A 180 7.27 -14.84 0.76
N ARG A 181 6.98 -13.90 1.66
CA ARG A 181 5.68 -13.23 1.76
C ARG A 181 5.60 -12.05 0.80
N ALA A 182 4.40 -11.72 0.39
CA ALA A 182 4.13 -10.56 -0.46
C ALA A 182 2.89 -9.79 -0.01
N TYR A 183 2.90 -8.50 -0.27
CA TYR A 183 1.78 -7.58 -0.09
C TYR A 183 1.49 -6.86 -1.39
N ALA A 184 0.26 -6.97 -1.91
CA ALA A 184 -0.22 -6.26 -3.08
C ALA A 184 -1.21 -5.17 -2.64
N TYR A 185 -0.88 -3.91 -2.93
CA TYR A 185 -1.79 -2.78 -2.82
C TYR A 185 -2.43 -2.53 -4.19
N CYS A 186 -3.70 -2.92 -4.33
CA CYS A 186 -4.52 -2.61 -5.49
C CYS A 186 -5.33 -1.36 -5.19
N SER A 187 -4.82 -0.21 -5.66
CA SER A 187 -5.44 1.11 -5.53
C SER A 187 -6.73 1.19 -6.37
N ASP A 188 -7.18 2.39 -6.66
CA ASP A 188 -8.40 2.64 -7.42
C ASP A 188 -8.36 1.98 -8.80
N THR A 189 -9.32 1.11 -9.05
CA THR A 189 -9.39 0.36 -10.30
C THR A 189 -10.78 -0.20 -10.53
N ARG A 190 -11.23 -0.19 -11.79
CA ARG A 190 -12.31 -1.10 -12.15
C ARG A 190 -11.84 -2.55 -12.03
N TYR A 191 -12.79 -3.47 -11.95
CA TYR A 191 -12.50 -4.90 -11.94
C TYR A 191 -11.68 -5.33 -13.16
N ILE A 192 -10.54 -5.96 -12.93
CA ILE A 192 -9.65 -6.53 -13.95
C ILE A 192 -9.64 -8.06 -13.77
N PRO A 193 -10.31 -8.83 -14.63
CA PRO A 193 -10.44 -10.29 -14.45
C PRO A 193 -9.12 -11.04 -14.35
N THR A 194 -8.07 -10.54 -15.02
CA THR A 194 -6.74 -11.18 -15.06
C THR A 194 -5.80 -10.75 -13.94
N LEU A 195 -6.21 -9.78 -13.10
CA LEU A 195 -5.35 -9.22 -12.05
C LEU A 195 -4.90 -10.28 -11.04
N GLY A 196 -5.82 -11.12 -10.58
CA GLY A 196 -5.51 -12.17 -9.60
C GLY A 196 -4.52 -13.20 -10.14
N GLU A 197 -4.71 -13.68 -11.37
CA GLU A 197 -3.78 -14.60 -12.02
C GLU A 197 -2.40 -13.99 -12.21
N MET A 198 -2.34 -12.72 -12.60
CA MET A 198 -1.09 -11.97 -12.73
C MET A 198 -0.36 -11.90 -11.38
N LEU A 199 -1.05 -11.56 -10.28
CA LEU A 199 -0.48 -11.52 -8.93
C LEU A 199 0.02 -12.90 -8.49
N ARG A 200 -0.78 -13.95 -8.71
CA ARG A 200 -0.40 -15.34 -8.41
C ARG A 200 0.88 -15.76 -9.13
N SER A 201 1.01 -15.40 -10.42
CA SER A 201 2.21 -15.74 -11.21
C SER A 201 3.48 -15.09 -10.68
N LYS A 202 3.36 -13.92 -10.03
CA LYS A 202 4.48 -13.16 -9.45
C LYS A 202 4.81 -13.54 -8.00
N CYS A 203 3.86 -14.16 -7.29
CA CYS A 203 3.95 -14.45 -5.85
C CYS A 203 3.61 -15.91 -5.58
N PRO A 204 4.57 -16.83 -5.66
CA PRO A 204 4.31 -18.26 -5.38
C PRO A 204 4.16 -18.56 -3.87
N GLY A 205 4.40 -17.59 -3.00
CA GLY A 205 4.27 -17.70 -1.54
C GLY A 205 3.02 -17.02 -0.99
N PRO A 206 2.92 -16.89 0.35
CA PRO A 206 1.82 -16.19 1.00
C PRO A 206 1.66 -14.76 0.46
N LEU A 207 0.43 -14.40 0.09
CA LEU A 207 0.08 -13.10 -0.49
C LEU A 207 -1.08 -12.50 0.29
N THR A 208 -0.87 -11.30 0.85
CA THR A 208 -1.94 -10.45 1.36
C THR A 208 -2.26 -9.39 0.31
N ILE A 209 -3.54 -9.23 -0.02
CA ILE A 209 -4.01 -8.23 -0.97
C ILE A 209 -4.82 -7.19 -0.21
N TYR A 210 -4.48 -5.90 -0.38
CA TYR A 210 -5.39 -4.80 -0.14
C TYR A 210 -6.02 -4.42 -1.49
N HIS A 211 -7.34 -4.34 -1.53
CA HIS A 211 -8.07 -3.96 -2.74
C HIS A 211 -9.16 -2.95 -2.40
N GLU A 212 -9.30 -1.94 -3.26
CA GLU A 212 -10.42 -1.03 -3.15
C GLU A 212 -11.76 -1.77 -3.22
N SER A 213 -12.75 -1.26 -2.50
CA SER A 213 -14.10 -1.80 -2.41
C SER A 213 -15.11 -0.66 -2.26
N THR A 214 -14.99 0.31 -3.16
CA THR A 214 -15.76 1.57 -3.10
C THR A 214 -17.27 1.34 -3.16
N TYR A 215 -17.71 0.22 -3.75
CA TYR A 215 -19.12 -0.10 -3.95
C TYR A 215 -19.50 -1.49 -3.45
N ALA A 216 -20.78 -1.62 -3.03
CA ALA A 216 -21.45 -2.92 -2.91
C ALA A 216 -22.05 -3.35 -4.28
N ASP A 217 -22.46 -4.61 -4.39
CA ASP A 217 -22.98 -5.19 -5.63
C ASP A 217 -24.22 -4.48 -6.18
N ASP A 218 -25.05 -3.90 -5.30
CA ASP A 218 -26.22 -3.12 -5.70
C ASP A 218 -25.88 -1.87 -6.53
N LYS A 219 -24.62 -1.43 -6.50
CA LYS A 219 -24.05 -0.28 -7.23
C LYS A 219 -22.97 -0.69 -8.24
N LYS A 220 -22.97 -1.93 -8.71
CA LYS A 220 -21.96 -2.44 -9.66
C LYS A 220 -21.89 -1.60 -10.95
N ASP A 221 -23.01 -1.11 -11.45
CA ASP A 221 -23.02 -0.23 -12.63
C ASP A 221 -22.28 1.09 -12.36
N ASN A 222 -22.42 1.63 -11.13
CA ASN A 222 -21.69 2.83 -10.72
C ASN A 222 -20.20 2.54 -10.57
N ALA A 223 -19.83 1.38 -10.01
CA ALA A 223 -18.44 0.95 -9.94
C ALA A 223 -17.81 0.95 -11.34
N GLY A 224 -18.43 0.28 -12.30
CA GLY A 224 -17.96 0.27 -13.70
C GLY A 224 -17.89 1.67 -14.33
N LYS A 225 -18.89 2.52 -14.11
CA LYS A 225 -18.95 3.89 -14.64
C LYS A 225 -17.84 4.79 -14.10
N TYR A 226 -17.53 4.67 -12.83
CA TYR A 226 -16.53 5.51 -12.15
C TYR A 226 -15.14 4.86 -12.07
N MET A 227 -14.97 3.71 -12.72
CA MET A 227 -13.71 2.96 -12.77
C MET A 227 -13.23 2.54 -11.38
N HIS A 228 -14.17 2.02 -10.59
CA HIS A 228 -13.95 1.38 -9.28
C HIS A 228 -14.44 -0.06 -9.27
N SER A 229 -14.21 -0.76 -8.19
CA SER A 229 -14.63 -2.15 -7.97
C SER A 229 -15.71 -2.26 -6.89
N THR A 230 -16.47 -3.36 -6.93
CA THR A 230 -17.28 -3.80 -5.80
C THR A 230 -16.44 -4.66 -4.84
N ALA A 231 -16.92 -4.81 -3.59
CA ALA A 231 -16.29 -5.68 -2.61
C ALA A 231 -16.24 -7.14 -3.09
N ARG A 232 -17.30 -7.61 -3.78
CA ARG A 232 -17.34 -8.93 -4.41
C ARG A 232 -16.28 -9.09 -5.50
N GLU A 233 -16.07 -8.06 -6.33
CA GLU A 233 -15.05 -8.07 -7.37
C GLU A 233 -13.63 -8.08 -6.78
N ALA A 234 -13.39 -7.36 -5.69
CA ALA A 234 -12.14 -7.44 -4.92
C ALA A 234 -11.87 -8.88 -4.42
N ALA A 235 -12.91 -9.53 -3.89
CA ALA A 235 -12.83 -10.92 -3.43
C ALA A 235 -12.59 -11.93 -4.58
N MET A 236 -13.13 -11.66 -5.78
CA MET A 236 -12.82 -12.48 -6.97
C MET A 236 -11.35 -12.37 -7.37
N VAL A 237 -10.75 -11.19 -7.29
CA VAL A 237 -9.31 -11.00 -7.50
C VAL A 237 -8.50 -11.80 -6.48
N ALA A 238 -8.82 -11.68 -5.18
CA ALA A 238 -8.11 -12.39 -4.12
C ALA A 238 -8.20 -13.92 -4.28
N LYS A 239 -9.39 -14.44 -4.62
CA LYS A 239 -9.61 -15.86 -4.88
C LYS A 239 -8.80 -16.37 -6.08
N SER A 240 -8.77 -15.63 -7.19
CA SER A 240 -8.01 -16.04 -8.39
C SER A 240 -6.50 -15.91 -8.19
N ALA A 241 -6.08 -15.03 -7.28
CA ALA A 241 -4.68 -14.89 -6.86
C ALA A 241 -4.22 -16.02 -5.91
N ASP A 242 -5.11 -16.86 -5.41
CA ASP A 242 -4.82 -17.82 -4.33
C ASP A 242 -4.22 -17.09 -3.11
N ALA A 243 -4.77 -15.92 -2.78
CA ALA A 243 -4.29 -15.09 -1.70
C ALA A 243 -4.49 -15.76 -0.33
N GLN A 244 -3.65 -15.42 0.63
CA GLN A 244 -3.83 -15.84 2.03
C GLN A 244 -4.89 -14.98 2.73
N GLN A 245 -4.95 -13.69 2.39
CA GLN A 245 -5.83 -12.72 3.04
C GLN A 245 -6.19 -11.59 2.07
N LEU A 246 -7.42 -11.08 2.19
CA LEU A 246 -7.89 -9.86 1.55
C LEU A 246 -8.20 -8.81 2.61
N LEU A 247 -7.68 -7.61 2.42
CA LEU A 247 -8.03 -6.40 3.15
C LEU A 247 -8.87 -5.51 2.23
N LEU A 248 -10.13 -5.27 2.58
CA LEU A 248 -10.97 -4.30 1.88
C LEU A 248 -10.67 -2.89 2.37
N GLY A 249 -10.75 -1.91 1.50
CA GLY A 249 -10.62 -0.50 1.86
C GLY A 249 -11.14 0.43 0.78
N HIS A 250 -10.81 1.72 0.88
CA HIS A 250 -11.30 2.77 -0.01
C HIS A 250 -12.83 2.86 0.01
N TYR A 251 -13.38 2.96 1.24
CA TYR A 251 -14.83 2.93 1.48
C TYR A 251 -15.51 4.23 1.06
N SER A 252 -16.60 4.11 0.33
CA SER A 252 -17.43 5.26 0.02
C SER A 252 -18.21 5.72 1.27
N HIS A 253 -18.22 7.03 1.52
CA HIS A 253 -19.02 7.65 2.58
C HIS A 253 -20.54 7.37 2.49
N ARG A 254 -21.00 6.71 1.42
CA ARG A 254 -22.39 6.25 1.27
C ARG A 254 -22.77 5.14 2.24
N TYR A 255 -21.78 4.37 2.64
CA TYR A 255 -21.97 3.27 3.58
C TYR A 255 -21.62 3.77 4.98
N ALA A 256 -22.61 3.77 5.86
CA ALA A 256 -22.41 4.12 7.28
C ALA A 256 -21.79 2.95 8.07
N ASP A 257 -21.87 1.74 7.50
CA ASP A 257 -21.35 0.49 8.02
C ASP A 257 -20.88 -0.37 6.84
N GLU A 258 -19.64 -0.78 6.86
CA GLU A 258 -18.97 -1.56 5.83
C GLU A 258 -19.28 -3.08 5.94
N THR A 259 -20.09 -3.50 6.90
CA THR A 259 -20.49 -4.91 7.10
C THR A 259 -21.12 -5.51 5.83
N LEU A 260 -21.87 -4.71 5.06
CA LEU A 260 -22.41 -5.14 3.77
C LEU A 260 -21.29 -5.55 2.80
N LEU A 261 -20.25 -4.70 2.67
CA LEU A 261 -19.10 -4.96 1.80
C LEU A 261 -18.34 -6.22 2.24
N LEU A 262 -18.14 -6.36 3.55
CA LEU A 262 -17.49 -7.55 4.12
C LEU A 262 -18.26 -8.84 3.80
N ASN A 263 -19.57 -8.83 4.02
CA ASN A 263 -20.41 -10.01 3.78
C ASN A 263 -20.39 -10.43 2.32
N GLU A 264 -20.56 -9.48 1.38
CA GLU A 264 -20.50 -9.75 -0.05
C GLU A 264 -19.15 -10.33 -0.50
N ALA A 265 -18.05 -9.85 0.07
CA ALA A 265 -16.72 -10.34 -0.22
C ALA A 265 -16.48 -11.72 0.38
N GLN A 266 -16.91 -11.97 1.63
CA GLN A 266 -16.72 -13.25 2.31
C GLN A 266 -17.51 -14.40 1.69
N GLU A 267 -18.62 -14.12 1.00
CA GLU A 267 -19.32 -15.13 0.19
C GLU A 267 -18.44 -15.70 -0.94
N VAL A 268 -17.48 -14.95 -1.43
CA VAL A 268 -16.57 -15.33 -2.52
C VAL A 268 -15.22 -15.82 -1.99
N PHE A 269 -14.68 -15.12 -0.99
CA PHE A 269 -13.36 -15.36 -0.41
C PHE A 269 -13.40 -15.11 1.10
N SER A 270 -13.56 -16.19 1.87
CA SER A 270 -13.75 -16.14 3.33
C SER A 270 -12.63 -15.42 4.11
N PRO A 271 -11.31 -15.54 3.77
CA PRO A 271 -10.26 -14.81 4.46
C PRO A 271 -10.22 -13.30 4.12
N THR A 272 -11.36 -12.63 4.27
CA THR A 272 -11.52 -11.20 4.02
C THR A 272 -11.74 -10.43 5.32
N LEU A 273 -11.03 -9.31 5.48
CA LEU A 273 -11.16 -8.38 6.60
C LEU A 273 -11.44 -6.96 6.09
N LEU A 274 -12.09 -6.16 6.94
CA LEU A 274 -12.17 -4.72 6.74
C LEU A 274 -10.88 -4.06 7.21
N SER A 275 -10.34 -3.13 6.45
CA SER A 275 -9.27 -2.24 6.91
C SER A 275 -9.84 -1.17 7.82
N GLN A 276 -9.14 -0.87 8.92
CA GLN A 276 -9.54 0.18 9.87
C GLN A 276 -8.32 1.05 10.23
N GLU A 277 -8.54 2.36 10.32
CA GLU A 277 -7.49 3.29 10.73
C GLU A 277 -6.95 2.97 12.12
N GLY A 278 -5.63 2.95 12.24
CA GLY A 278 -4.91 2.61 13.48
C GLY A 278 -4.64 1.13 13.67
N GLU A 279 -5.28 0.26 12.90
CA GLU A 279 -5.02 -1.18 12.94
C GLU A 279 -3.78 -1.57 12.15
N VAL A 280 -3.19 -2.70 12.55
CA VAL A 280 -1.96 -3.26 11.98
C VAL A 280 -2.20 -4.71 11.59
N TYR A 281 -1.99 -5.02 10.32
CA TYR A 281 -2.20 -6.35 9.77
C TYR A 281 -0.85 -7.01 9.47
N ASP A 282 -0.70 -8.27 9.88
CA ASP A 282 0.46 -9.09 9.50
C ASP A 282 0.30 -9.61 8.05
N VAL A 283 1.42 -9.62 7.31
CA VAL A 283 1.52 -10.15 5.94
C VAL A 283 2.14 -11.52 5.94
#